data_eee8157f1213ec73e25b7a2ec3dde8cf
#
_entry.id   eee8157f1213ec73e25b7a2ec3dde8cf
#
_cell.length_a   1.000
_cell.length_b   1.000
_cell.length_c   1.000
_cell.angle_alpha   90.00
_cell.angle_beta   90.00
_cell.angle_gamma   90.00
#
_symmetry.space_group_name_H-M   'P 1'
#
loop_
_entity.id
_entity.type
_entity.pdbx_description
1 polymer ?
#
loop_
_entity_poly.entity_id
_entity_poly.type
_entity_poly.pdbx_seq_one_letter_code
_entity_poly.pdbx_strand_id
1 'polypeptide(L)'
;MVEKKIKGRMILVTSLHAESPRNLPHYSVAKAGETMLVKEFARALGPHGIRVNAIAPGAIPGGGFQAPAGMVEKIPLGRFGTPADVAAMAVAVLSERFGAYVTGTSIVVDGGMALSNWIEPPK
;
A
#
# COMPACT_ATOMS: atom_id res chain seq x y z
N MET A 1 1.46 -7.31 22.11
CA MET A 1 2.84 -6.79 21.93
C MET A 1 3.25 -5.89 23.07
N VAL A 2 2.51 -4.85 23.40
CA VAL A 2 2.86 -3.88 24.46
C VAL A 2 3.09 -4.57 25.82
N GLU A 3 2.11 -5.30 26.34
CA GLU A 3 2.20 -6.00 27.62
C GLU A 3 3.40 -6.97 27.71
N LYS A 4 3.71 -7.66 26.61
CA LYS A 4 4.82 -8.61 26.52
C LYS A 4 6.14 -7.96 26.12
N LYS A 5 6.20 -6.64 26.01
CA LYS A 5 7.38 -5.86 25.59
C LYS A 5 8.02 -6.37 24.27
N ILE A 6 7.18 -6.85 23.34
CA ILE A 6 7.65 -7.32 22.03
C ILE A 6 7.74 -6.14 21.08
N LYS A 7 8.93 -5.83 20.60
CA LYS A 7 9.18 -4.86 19.54
C LYS A 7 8.69 -5.42 18.19
N GLY A 8 7.39 -5.28 17.95
CA GLY A 8 6.72 -5.88 16.81
C GLY A 8 6.77 -5.01 15.55
N ARG A 9 6.33 -5.60 14.46
CA ARG A 9 6.17 -4.92 13.17
C ARG A 9 4.84 -5.33 12.59
N MET A 10 4.10 -4.34 12.10
CA MET A 10 2.75 -4.54 11.55
C MET A 10 2.68 -3.93 10.16
N ILE A 11 2.02 -4.62 9.26
CA ILE A 11 1.66 -4.10 7.94
C ILE A 11 0.17 -4.23 7.74
N LEU A 12 -0.46 -3.15 7.29
CA LEU A 12 -1.79 -3.15 6.74
C LEU A 12 -1.68 -3.12 5.21
N VAL A 13 -2.39 -4.02 4.55
CA VAL A 13 -2.48 -3.99 3.08
C VAL A 13 -3.67 -3.12 2.71
N THR A 14 -3.37 -1.90 2.32
CA THR A 14 -4.36 -0.91 1.92
C THR A 14 -4.65 -1.00 0.42
N SER A 15 -4.63 0.06 -0.30
CA SER A 15 -4.82 0.08 -1.75
C SER A 15 -4.41 1.43 -2.33
N LEU A 16 -4.09 1.47 -3.61
CA LEU A 16 -3.99 2.69 -4.39
C LEU A 16 -5.25 3.57 -4.29
N HIS A 17 -6.42 2.97 -4.05
CA HIS A 17 -7.68 3.68 -3.78
C HIS A 17 -7.65 4.58 -2.54
N ALA A 18 -6.72 4.36 -1.61
CA ALA A 18 -6.52 5.24 -0.46
C ALA A 18 -5.82 6.56 -0.85
N GLU A 19 -5.09 6.54 -1.96
CA GLU A 19 -4.23 7.64 -2.40
C GLU A 19 -4.84 8.45 -3.55
N SER A 20 -5.71 7.83 -4.36
CA SER A 20 -6.33 8.50 -5.50
C SER A 20 -7.72 7.96 -5.81
N PRO A 21 -8.66 8.83 -6.25
CA PRO A 21 -10.03 8.42 -6.59
C PRO A 21 -10.04 7.50 -7.82
N ARG A 22 -10.85 6.42 -7.72
CA ARG A 22 -10.95 5.36 -8.74
C ARG A 22 -12.41 4.93 -9.00
N ASN A 23 -13.36 5.85 -8.84
CA ASN A 23 -14.81 5.62 -9.05
C ASN A 23 -15.39 4.49 -8.19
N LEU A 24 -14.83 4.25 -7.01
CA LEU A 24 -15.30 3.25 -6.06
C LEU A 24 -15.33 3.85 -4.64
N PRO A 25 -16.23 4.81 -4.36
CA PRO A 25 -16.16 5.66 -3.18
C PRO A 25 -16.19 4.90 -1.85
N HIS A 26 -17.04 3.89 -1.71
CA HIS A 26 -17.13 3.09 -0.48
C HIS A 26 -15.82 2.36 -0.17
N TYR A 27 -15.17 1.81 -1.18
CA TYR A 27 -13.88 1.13 -1.04
C TYR A 27 -12.76 2.13 -0.74
N SER A 28 -12.73 3.25 -1.47
CA SER A 28 -11.72 4.30 -1.29
C SER A 28 -11.77 4.89 0.11
N VAL A 29 -12.97 5.17 0.65
CA VAL A 29 -13.15 5.67 2.02
C VAL A 29 -12.62 4.66 3.04
N ALA A 30 -12.94 3.38 2.88
CA ALA A 30 -12.45 2.33 3.77
C ALA A 30 -10.90 2.26 3.75
N LYS A 31 -10.30 2.25 2.56
CA LYS A 31 -8.85 2.17 2.41
C LYS A 31 -8.12 3.43 2.86
N ALA A 32 -8.71 4.61 2.68
CA ALA A 32 -8.19 5.85 3.24
C ALA A 32 -8.23 5.84 4.78
N GLY A 33 -9.30 5.30 5.36
CA GLY A 33 -9.40 5.09 6.80
C GLY A 33 -8.32 4.17 7.35
N GLU A 34 -8.03 3.06 6.66
CA GLU A 34 -6.92 2.16 7.02
C GLU A 34 -5.56 2.88 6.98
N THR A 35 -5.33 3.76 6.00
CA THR A 35 -4.10 4.56 5.93
C THR A 35 -3.98 5.53 7.10
N MET A 36 -5.07 6.14 7.54
CA MET A 36 -5.05 6.98 8.73
C MET A 36 -4.81 6.15 10.00
N LEU A 37 -5.43 4.97 10.10
CA LEU A 37 -5.24 4.05 11.22
C LEU A 37 -3.75 3.63 11.38
N VAL A 38 -3.03 3.45 10.27
CA VAL A 38 -1.58 3.19 10.29
C VAL A 38 -0.82 4.32 11.00
N LYS A 39 -1.16 5.57 10.70
CA LYS A 39 -0.51 6.75 11.31
C LYS A 39 -0.82 6.82 12.82
N GLU A 40 -2.06 6.59 13.20
CA GLU A 40 -2.47 6.58 14.61
C GLU A 40 -1.77 5.47 15.39
N PHE A 41 -1.71 4.26 14.85
CA PHE A 41 -1.01 3.15 15.48
C PHE A 41 0.50 3.38 15.54
N ALA A 42 1.11 3.90 14.48
CA ALA A 42 2.53 4.21 14.48
C ALA A 42 2.89 5.22 15.58
N ARG A 43 2.06 6.25 15.74
CA ARG A 43 2.22 7.25 16.81
C ARG A 43 2.04 6.65 18.20
N ALA A 44 0.98 5.88 18.40
CA ALA A 44 0.66 5.30 19.71
C ALA A 44 1.65 4.19 20.13
N LEU A 45 2.10 3.38 19.18
CA LEU A 45 2.91 2.19 19.45
C LEU A 45 4.42 2.41 19.29
N GLY A 46 4.82 3.48 18.65
CA GLY A 46 6.23 3.86 18.46
C GLY A 46 7.03 3.93 19.74
N PRO A 47 6.52 4.53 20.85
CA PRO A 47 7.21 4.54 22.15
C PRO A 47 7.48 3.14 22.73
N HIS A 48 6.75 2.13 22.26
CA HIS A 48 6.94 0.73 22.62
C HIS A 48 7.88 -0.04 21.67
N GLY A 49 8.50 0.67 20.73
CA GLY A 49 9.38 0.06 19.71
C GLY A 49 8.63 -0.76 18.66
N ILE A 50 7.33 -0.52 18.47
CA ILE A 50 6.50 -1.22 17.50
C ILE A 50 6.36 -0.32 16.27
N ARG A 51 6.67 -0.86 15.09
CA ARG A 51 6.52 -0.16 13.81
C ARG A 51 5.23 -0.59 13.12
N VAL A 52 4.52 0.38 12.54
CA VAL A 52 3.27 0.13 11.82
C VAL A 52 3.31 0.88 10.50
N ASN A 53 3.16 0.16 9.39
CA ASN A 53 3.18 0.74 8.04
C ASN A 53 2.06 0.15 7.18
N ALA A 54 1.82 0.75 6.05
CA ALA A 54 0.94 0.21 5.02
C ALA A 54 1.72 -0.13 3.75
N ILE A 55 1.21 -1.10 3.02
CA ILE A 55 1.51 -1.32 1.62
C ILE A 55 0.23 -1.04 0.84
N ALA A 56 0.32 -0.20 -0.18
CA ALA A 56 -0.79 0.19 -1.05
C ALA A 56 -0.58 -0.38 -2.46
N PRO A 57 -1.08 -1.58 -2.76
CA PRO A 57 -0.95 -2.18 -4.08
C PRO A 57 -1.77 -1.41 -5.13
N GLY A 58 -1.25 -1.39 -6.36
CA GLY A 58 -1.98 -1.00 -7.55
C GLY A 58 -2.79 -2.16 -8.13
N ALA A 59 -2.75 -2.31 -9.46
CA ALA A 59 -3.45 -3.37 -10.17
C ALA A 59 -2.69 -4.71 -10.05
N ILE A 60 -3.18 -5.59 -9.18
CA ILE A 60 -2.67 -6.94 -8.96
C ILE A 60 -3.78 -7.92 -9.39
N PRO A 61 -3.68 -8.59 -10.54
CA PRO A 61 -4.67 -9.58 -10.98
C PRO A 61 -4.77 -10.77 -10.03
N GLY A 62 -5.97 -11.25 -9.81
CA GLY A 62 -6.27 -12.37 -8.92
C GLY A 62 -7.42 -12.06 -7.98
N GLY A 63 -7.88 -13.06 -7.20
CA GLY A 63 -8.93 -12.86 -6.20
C GLY A 63 -10.27 -12.35 -6.76
N GLY A 64 -10.56 -12.63 -8.03
CA GLY A 64 -11.77 -12.13 -8.71
C GLY A 64 -11.60 -10.76 -9.39
N PHE A 65 -10.46 -10.10 -9.26
CA PHE A 65 -10.20 -8.87 -9.98
C PHE A 65 -9.99 -9.16 -11.49
N GLN A 66 -10.87 -8.57 -12.30
CA GLN A 66 -10.74 -8.58 -13.76
C GLN A 66 -10.31 -7.19 -14.23
N ALA A 67 -9.13 -7.11 -14.79
CA ALA A 67 -8.61 -5.84 -15.29
C ALA A 67 -9.42 -5.38 -16.52
N PRO A 68 -9.93 -4.15 -16.54
CA PRO A 68 -10.52 -3.58 -17.74
C PRO A 68 -9.54 -3.57 -18.90
N ALA A 69 -10.06 -3.67 -20.13
CA ALA A 69 -9.25 -3.50 -21.32
C ALA A 69 -8.57 -2.12 -21.31
N GLY A 70 -7.32 -2.07 -21.73
CA GLY A 70 -6.53 -0.82 -21.76
C GLY A 70 -5.99 -0.39 -20.40
N MET A 71 -6.13 -1.20 -19.33
CA MET A 71 -5.60 -0.83 -18.03
C MET A 71 -4.07 -0.92 -17.97
N VAL A 72 -3.47 -1.90 -18.62
CA VAL A 72 -2.02 -2.10 -18.57
C VAL A 72 -1.25 -0.94 -19.19
N GLU A 73 -1.82 -0.33 -20.23
CA GLU A 73 -1.25 0.83 -20.91
C GLU A 73 -1.21 2.09 -20.04
N LYS A 74 -2.00 2.12 -18.96
CA LYS A 74 -2.01 3.19 -17.95
C LYS A 74 -0.99 2.98 -16.83
N ILE A 75 -0.29 1.87 -16.86
CA ILE A 75 0.76 1.57 -15.87
C ILE A 75 2.11 1.89 -16.49
N PRO A 76 2.86 2.88 -15.98
CA PRO A 76 4.16 3.27 -16.55
C PRO A 76 5.15 2.12 -16.73
N LEU A 77 5.16 1.13 -15.83
CA LEU A 77 6.01 -0.06 -15.98
C LEU A 77 5.48 -1.05 -17.02
N GLY A 78 4.35 -0.80 -17.68
CA GLY A 78 3.81 -1.59 -18.80
C GLY A 78 3.36 -3.00 -18.42
N ARG A 79 3.16 -3.28 -17.13
CA ARG A 79 2.69 -4.58 -16.67
C ARG A 79 1.84 -4.47 -15.41
N PHE A 80 1.00 -5.44 -15.18
CA PHE A 80 0.37 -5.63 -13.87
C PHE A 80 1.41 -6.02 -12.82
N GLY A 81 1.13 -5.66 -11.57
CA GLY A 81 1.88 -6.19 -10.44
C GLY A 81 1.52 -7.65 -10.17
N THR A 82 2.34 -8.30 -9.39
CA THR A 82 2.14 -9.66 -8.90
C THR A 82 2.06 -9.67 -7.38
N PRO A 83 1.47 -10.72 -6.76
CA PRO A 83 1.55 -10.89 -5.32
C PRO A 83 3.00 -10.88 -4.79
N ALA A 84 3.96 -11.38 -5.59
CA ALA A 84 5.38 -11.37 -5.24
C ALA A 84 5.97 -9.96 -5.17
N ASP A 85 5.56 -9.05 -6.07
CA ASP A 85 5.99 -7.64 -6.01
C ASP A 85 5.56 -7.00 -4.69
N VAL A 86 4.33 -7.25 -4.27
CA VAL A 86 3.78 -6.72 -3.00
C VAL A 86 4.47 -7.36 -1.80
N ALA A 87 4.66 -8.68 -1.81
CA ALA A 87 5.28 -9.42 -0.74
C ALA A 87 6.75 -9.02 -0.53
N ALA A 88 7.51 -8.80 -1.60
CA ALA A 88 8.90 -8.36 -1.53
C ALA A 88 9.02 -7.02 -0.79
N MET A 89 8.14 -6.06 -1.09
CA MET A 89 8.13 -4.78 -0.39
C MET A 89 7.70 -4.94 1.07
N ALA A 90 6.70 -5.76 1.35
CA ALA A 90 6.27 -6.04 2.72
C ALA A 90 7.41 -6.64 3.55
N VAL A 91 8.14 -7.60 3.02
CA VAL A 91 9.32 -8.20 3.69
C VAL A 91 10.39 -7.15 3.94
N ALA A 92 10.68 -6.28 2.98
CA ALA A 92 11.66 -5.21 3.14
C ALA A 92 11.28 -4.27 4.30
N VAL A 93 10.02 -3.84 4.36
CA VAL A 93 9.52 -2.93 5.41
C VAL A 93 9.49 -3.60 6.79
N LEU A 94 9.16 -4.90 6.84
CA LEU A 94 9.18 -5.67 8.08
C LEU A 94 10.62 -5.95 8.58
N SER A 95 11.60 -5.95 7.69
CA SER A 95 12.98 -6.25 8.03
C SER A 95 13.62 -5.14 8.88
N GLU A 96 14.52 -5.51 9.80
CA GLU A 96 15.36 -4.54 10.51
C GLU A 96 16.43 -3.93 9.61
N ARG A 97 16.86 -4.67 8.60
CA ARG A 97 17.92 -4.22 7.70
C ARG A 97 17.47 -3.02 6.84
N PHE A 98 16.23 -3.04 6.35
CA PHE A 98 15.73 -2.01 5.43
C PHE A 98 14.67 -1.10 6.04
N GLY A 99 13.89 -1.60 6.99
CA GLY A 99 12.75 -0.92 7.56
C GLY A 99 12.94 -0.38 8.98
N ALA A 100 14.11 -0.49 9.58
CA ALA A 100 14.33 -0.17 11.00
C ALA A 100 13.85 1.23 11.41
N TYR A 101 13.95 2.21 10.52
CA TYR A 101 13.55 3.60 10.80
C TYR A 101 12.31 4.04 10.01
N VAL A 102 11.48 3.06 9.60
CA VAL A 102 10.26 3.30 8.82
C VAL A 102 9.03 2.93 9.64
N THR A 103 8.21 3.92 9.97
CA THR A 103 6.90 3.72 10.62
C THR A 103 5.94 4.84 10.26
N GLY A 104 4.64 4.56 10.25
CA GLY A 104 3.58 5.53 9.96
C GLY A 104 3.43 5.90 8.50
N THR A 105 4.05 5.15 7.57
CA THR A 105 3.99 5.43 6.15
C THR A 105 3.15 4.42 5.36
N SER A 106 2.64 4.86 4.23
CA SER A 106 2.03 4.02 3.19
C SER A 106 2.99 3.96 2.01
N ILE A 107 3.37 2.76 1.62
CA ILE A 107 4.27 2.52 0.50
C ILE A 107 3.45 2.01 -0.67
N VAL A 108 3.40 2.81 -1.73
CA VAL A 108 2.68 2.47 -2.96
C VAL A 108 3.50 1.49 -3.80
N VAL A 109 2.86 0.39 -4.22
CA VAL A 109 3.45 -0.67 -5.05
C VAL A 109 2.52 -0.88 -6.25
N ASP A 110 2.63 -0.01 -7.25
CA ASP A 110 1.63 0.12 -8.31
C ASP A 110 2.19 0.25 -9.74
N GLY A 111 3.50 0.14 -9.91
CA GLY A 111 4.15 0.32 -11.20
C GLY A 111 4.04 1.75 -11.77
N GLY A 112 3.75 2.73 -10.92
CA GLY A 112 3.55 4.13 -11.30
C GLY A 112 2.11 4.46 -11.71
N MET A 113 1.15 3.56 -11.52
CA MET A 113 -0.24 3.76 -11.92
C MET A 113 -0.88 4.98 -11.26
N ALA A 114 -0.48 5.34 -10.03
CA ALA A 114 -0.95 6.54 -9.34
C ALA A 114 -0.58 7.85 -10.04
N LEU A 115 0.49 7.84 -10.83
CA LEU A 115 0.98 9.00 -11.57
C LEU A 115 0.13 9.32 -12.79
N SER A 116 -0.66 8.34 -13.28
CA SER A 116 -1.57 8.53 -14.40
C SER A 116 -2.76 9.35 -13.94
N ASN A 117 -2.81 10.61 -14.38
CA ASN A 117 -3.93 11.49 -14.18
C ASN A 117 -5.16 11.03 -14.97
N TRP A 118 -6.32 11.64 -14.66
CA TRP A 118 -7.56 11.57 -15.46
C TRP A 118 -7.40 12.14 -16.88
N ILE A 119 -6.32 12.82 -17.13
CA ILE A 119 -5.94 13.25 -18.48
C ILE A 119 -5.59 11.97 -19.23
N GLU A 120 -6.32 11.71 -20.33
CA GLU A 120 -5.99 10.59 -21.20
C GLU A 120 -4.49 10.62 -21.51
N PRO A 121 -3.81 9.46 -21.51
CA PRO A 121 -2.42 9.43 -21.92
C PRO A 121 -2.31 10.07 -23.30
N PRO A 122 -1.22 10.81 -23.57
CA PRO A 122 -1.00 11.36 -24.88
C PRO A 122 -1.12 10.25 -25.93
N LYS A 123 -1.97 10.50 -26.94
CA LYS A 123 -2.16 9.57 -28.06
C LYS A 123 -0.88 9.46 -28.86
#